data_4c332c507f7ea46b0fe8e939ae293388
#
_entry.id   4c332c507f7ea46b0fe8e939ae293388
#
_cell.length_a   1.000
_cell.length_b   1.000
_cell.length_c   1.000
_cell.angle_alpha   90.00
_cell.angle_beta   90.00
_cell.angle_gamma   90.00
#
_symmetry.space_group_name_H-M   'P 1'
#
loop_
_entity.id
_entity.type
_entity.pdbx_description
1 polymer ?
#
loop_
_entity_poly.entity_id
_entity_poly.type
_entity_poly.pdbx_seq_one_letter_code
_entity_poly.pdbx_strand_id
1 'polypeptide(L)'
;LDRLDDKPYYDALTVLTYVAAKTKSVKLGTTVLVLPYLNPVVLAKTIATLDVMSEGRMIVGVGVGSLPEESEALGSDYSTRGKYANESIEIMKELWTNPLPNYNGNYYSFTGAKFSPKPHQRPHPPILVGGQSMPAMRRAVVHGDGWHPIGLSPQKLEDRLKVINRLLDQNDKDSRYFRISLRSELEVTDTNYEGSASTVGTPGQLINKISEYERIGVSEMVFSVSTDDVPYISSMIEKFSKKVLPAFKK
;
A
#
# COMPACT_ATOMS: atom_id res chain seq x y z
N LEU A 1 -11.51 13.14 -16.41
CA LEU A 1 -10.28 12.72 -17.13
C LEU A 1 -9.21 13.81 -17.16
N ASP A 2 -9.56 15.09 -17.10
CA ASP A 2 -8.63 16.22 -17.09
C ASP A 2 -7.65 16.25 -15.86
N ARG A 3 -7.73 15.24 -14.98
CA ARG A 3 -6.84 15.09 -13.82
C ARG A 3 -5.69 14.12 -14.03
N LEU A 4 -5.69 13.41 -15.15
CA LEU A 4 -4.63 12.48 -15.51
C LEU A 4 -3.76 13.18 -16.55
N ASP A 5 -2.50 13.44 -16.20
CA ASP A 5 -1.49 13.89 -17.15
C ASP A 5 -1.33 12.84 -18.28
N ASP A 6 -0.97 13.25 -19.49
CA ASP A 6 -0.63 12.37 -20.63
C ASP A 6 0.69 11.60 -20.39
N LYS A 7 0.86 11.08 -19.19
CA LYS A 7 2.04 10.29 -18.79
C LYS A 7 1.79 8.80 -18.94
N PRO A 8 2.79 8.01 -19.31
CA PRO A 8 2.63 6.57 -19.38
C PRO A 8 2.40 5.97 -17.98
N TYR A 9 1.27 5.29 -17.80
CA TYR A 9 0.98 4.49 -16.62
C TYR A 9 1.17 3.02 -16.96
N TYR A 10 2.25 2.44 -16.46
CA TYR A 10 2.54 1.02 -16.68
C TYR A 10 1.74 0.15 -15.69
N ASP A 11 1.40 -1.08 -16.11
CA ASP A 11 0.80 -2.06 -15.20
C ASP A 11 1.75 -2.36 -14.03
N ALA A 12 1.24 -2.18 -12.81
CA ALA A 12 2.05 -2.22 -11.59
C ALA A 12 2.67 -3.60 -11.36
N LEU A 13 1.94 -4.69 -11.59
CA LEU A 13 2.42 -6.05 -11.32
C LEU A 13 3.42 -6.51 -12.38
N THR A 14 3.24 -6.08 -13.62
CA THR A 14 4.22 -6.31 -14.70
C THR A 14 5.56 -5.64 -14.40
N VAL A 15 5.53 -4.35 -14.00
CA VAL A 15 6.74 -3.61 -13.60
C VAL A 15 7.40 -4.26 -12.39
N LEU A 16 6.63 -4.59 -11.35
CA LEU A 16 7.18 -5.23 -10.15
C LEU A 16 7.79 -6.60 -10.43
N THR A 17 7.23 -7.36 -11.39
CA THR A 17 7.82 -8.63 -11.84
C THR A 17 9.20 -8.42 -12.48
N TYR A 18 9.32 -7.40 -13.34
CA TYR A 18 10.60 -7.03 -13.92
C TYR A 18 11.63 -6.60 -12.86
N VAL A 19 11.21 -5.76 -11.91
CA VAL A 19 12.05 -5.31 -10.79
C VAL A 19 12.45 -6.49 -9.90
N ALA A 20 11.53 -7.42 -9.64
CA ALA A 20 11.83 -8.64 -8.87
C ALA A 20 12.97 -9.44 -9.47
N ALA A 21 12.97 -9.59 -10.80
CA ALA A 21 14.01 -10.32 -11.52
C ALA A 21 15.38 -9.59 -11.53
N LYS A 22 15.37 -8.25 -11.42
CA LYS A 22 16.59 -7.42 -11.42
C LYS A 22 17.17 -7.13 -10.05
N THR A 23 16.44 -7.44 -8.98
CA THR A 23 16.85 -7.14 -7.60
C THR A 23 16.79 -8.38 -6.70
N LYS A 24 17.47 -8.34 -5.54
CA LYS A 24 17.52 -9.48 -4.60
C LYS A 24 16.97 -9.15 -3.21
N SER A 25 17.08 -7.91 -2.75
CA SER A 25 16.78 -7.53 -1.37
C SER A 25 15.68 -6.47 -1.24
N VAL A 26 15.40 -5.73 -2.29
CA VAL A 26 14.42 -4.64 -2.29
C VAL A 26 13.02 -5.21 -2.12
N LYS A 27 12.23 -4.68 -1.18
CA LYS A 27 10.80 -5.00 -1.05
C LYS A 27 10.03 -4.46 -2.25
N LEU A 28 8.97 -5.17 -2.62
CA LEU A 28 8.14 -4.86 -3.79
C LEU A 28 6.74 -4.54 -3.30
N GLY A 29 6.30 -3.31 -3.50
CA GLY A 29 5.02 -2.85 -2.95
C GLY A 29 4.15 -2.14 -3.97
N THR A 30 2.84 -2.28 -3.85
CA THR A 30 1.87 -1.48 -4.59
C THR A 30 1.30 -0.37 -3.72
N THR A 31 1.02 0.82 -4.32
CA THR A 31 0.49 1.99 -3.57
C THR A 31 -0.52 2.80 -4.38
N VAL A 32 -1.70 2.26 -4.72
CA VAL A 32 -2.29 0.97 -4.34
C VAL A 32 -2.93 0.32 -5.56
N LEU A 33 -3.18 -1.00 -5.54
CA LEU A 33 -4.04 -1.68 -6.51
C LEU A 33 -5.50 -1.35 -6.22
N VAL A 34 -6.26 -1.00 -7.24
CA VAL A 34 -7.69 -0.72 -7.13
C VAL A 34 -8.46 -2.03 -7.30
N LEU A 35 -8.84 -2.65 -6.17
CA LEU A 35 -9.45 -3.99 -6.17
C LEU A 35 -10.72 -4.12 -7.03
N PRO A 36 -11.64 -3.12 -7.07
CA PRO A 36 -12.83 -3.22 -7.92
C PRO A 36 -12.58 -3.32 -9.42
N TYR A 37 -11.37 -3.02 -9.88
CA TYR A 37 -11.00 -3.12 -11.30
C TYR A 37 -10.38 -4.48 -11.66
N LEU A 38 -10.19 -5.36 -10.68
CA LEU A 38 -9.41 -6.59 -10.81
C LEU A 38 -10.23 -7.81 -10.37
N ASN A 39 -10.10 -8.92 -11.10
CA ASN A 39 -10.64 -10.19 -10.63
C ASN A 39 -9.79 -10.72 -9.46
N PRO A 40 -10.35 -10.93 -8.26
CA PRO A 40 -9.59 -11.29 -7.07
C PRO A 40 -8.91 -12.67 -7.15
N VAL A 41 -9.47 -13.62 -7.91
CA VAL A 41 -8.89 -14.95 -8.08
C VAL A 41 -7.65 -14.89 -8.97
N VAL A 42 -7.72 -14.13 -10.07
CA VAL A 42 -6.58 -13.89 -10.96
C VAL A 42 -5.51 -13.09 -10.22
N LEU A 43 -5.91 -12.04 -9.51
CA LEU A 43 -4.99 -11.21 -8.72
C LEU A 43 -4.27 -12.03 -7.65
N ALA A 44 -4.99 -12.88 -6.91
CA ALA A 44 -4.39 -13.78 -5.92
C ALA A 44 -3.31 -14.67 -6.54
N LYS A 45 -3.57 -15.21 -7.75
CA LYS A 45 -2.58 -16.03 -8.47
C LYS A 45 -1.34 -15.23 -8.85
N THR A 46 -1.52 -14.05 -9.43
CA THR A 46 -0.41 -13.19 -9.85
C THR A 46 0.47 -12.79 -8.67
N ILE A 47 -0.15 -12.34 -7.55
CA ILE A 47 0.58 -11.95 -6.35
C ILE A 47 1.30 -13.15 -5.72
N ALA A 48 0.66 -14.32 -5.60
CA ALA A 48 1.31 -15.51 -5.06
C ALA A 48 2.51 -15.94 -5.91
N THR A 49 2.40 -15.86 -7.23
CA THR A 49 3.50 -16.16 -8.16
C THR A 49 4.65 -15.18 -7.96
N LEU A 50 4.36 -13.89 -7.92
CA LEU A 50 5.38 -12.85 -7.74
C LEU A 50 6.04 -12.94 -6.35
N ASP A 51 5.28 -13.30 -5.32
CA ASP A 51 5.83 -13.49 -3.97
C ASP A 51 6.79 -14.68 -3.92
N VAL A 52 6.47 -15.78 -4.58
CA VAL A 52 7.40 -16.93 -4.72
C VAL A 52 8.64 -16.55 -5.52
N MET A 53 8.48 -15.91 -6.69
CA MET A 53 9.59 -15.51 -7.55
C MET A 53 10.51 -14.48 -6.89
N SER A 54 9.96 -13.66 -6.01
CA SER A 54 10.70 -12.64 -5.26
C SER A 54 11.23 -13.13 -3.90
N GLU A 55 11.00 -14.40 -3.54
CA GLU A 55 11.41 -14.98 -2.26
C GLU A 55 10.83 -14.22 -1.05
N GLY A 56 9.54 -13.85 -1.13
CA GLY A 56 8.81 -13.23 -0.02
C GLY A 56 9.06 -11.74 0.15
N ARG A 57 9.29 -11.00 -0.94
CA ARG A 57 9.50 -9.55 -0.89
C ARG A 57 8.25 -8.72 -1.16
N MET A 58 7.10 -9.35 -1.47
CA MET A 58 5.86 -8.63 -1.78
C MET A 58 5.21 -7.97 -0.56
N ILE A 59 4.70 -6.76 -0.76
CA ILE A 59 3.76 -6.03 0.11
C ILE A 59 2.60 -5.57 -0.76
N VAL A 60 1.38 -5.92 -0.38
CA VAL A 60 0.19 -5.70 -1.22
C VAL A 60 -0.59 -4.50 -0.72
N GLY A 61 -0.32 -3.33 -1.28
CA GLY A 61 -1.14 -2.14 -1.04
C GLY A 61 -2.42 -2.17 -1.89
N VAL A 62 -3.59 -2.05 -1.26
CA VAL A 62 -4.90 -2.14 -1.92
C VAL A 62 -5.79 -0.95 -1.62
N GLY A 63 -6.65 -0.61 -2.56
CA GLY A 63 -7.63 0.48 -2.44
C GLY A 63 -8.93 0.18 -3.18
N VAL A 64 -9.85 1.16 -3.17
CA VAL A 64 -11.19 0.99 -3.76
C VAL A 64 -11.45 1.87 -4.99
N GLY A 65 -10.48 2.71 -5.37
CA GLY A 65 -10.68 3.70 -6.42
C GLY A 65 -11.48 4.93 -5.95
N SER A 66 -11.28 6.05 -6.65
CA SER A 66 -11.91 7.34 -6.32
C SER A 66 -12.57 8.01 -7.53
N LEU A 67 -12.45 7.45 -8.72
CA LEU A 67 -12.97 8.02 -9.96
C LEU A 67 -14.15 7.19 -10.46
N PRO A 68 -15.40 7.74 -10.42
CA PRO A 68 -16.58 7.05 -10.93
C PRO A 68 -16.46 6.71 -12.42
N GLU A 69 -15.91 7.62 -13.21
CA GLU A 69 -15.75 7.50 -14.65
C GLU A 69 -14.82 6.34 -15.03
N GLU A 70 -13.76 6.14 -14.26
CA GLU A 70 -12.83 5.02 -14.43
C GLU A 70 -13.51 3.69 -14.08
N SER A 71 -14.32 3.67 -13.00
CA SER A 71 -15.11 2.51 -12.62
C SER A 71 -16.09 2.11 -13.71
N GLU A 72 -16.80 3.09 -14.30
CA GLU A 72 -17.75 2.86 -15.39
C GLU A 72 -17.03 2.31 -16.64
N ALA A 73 -15.91 2.90 -17.03
CA ALA A 73 -15.12 2.46 -18.19
C ALA A 73 -14.61 1.02 -18.03
N LEU A 74 -14.34 0.58 -16.82
CA LEU A 74 -13.85 -0.76 -16.48
C LEU A 74 -14.99 -1.74 -16.12
N GLY A 75 -16.25 -1.31 -16.22
CA GLY A 75 -17.42 -2.15 -15.94
C GLY A 75 -17.59 -2.51 -14.45
N SER A 76 -17.01 -1.72 -13.55
CA SER A 76 -17.16 -1.91 -12.11
C SER A 76 -18.20 -0.96 -11.52
N ASP A 77 -18.99 -1.43 -10.54
CA ASP A 77 -19.96 -0.59 -9.84
C ASP A 77 -19.29 0.23 -8.74
N TYR A 78 -19.17 1.54 -8.99
CA TYR A 78 -18.60 2.49 -8.03
C TYR A 78 -19.30 2.50 -6.68
N SER A 79 -20.62 2.26 -6.64
CA SER A 79 -21.42 2.30 -5.40
C SER A 79 -21.08 1.15 -4.46
N THR A 80 -20.73 0.00 -5.00
CA THR A 80 -20.41 -1.23 -4.25
C THR A 80 -18.93 -1.47 -4.05
N ARG A 81 -18.05 -0.59 -4.58
CA ARG A 81 -16.59 -0.76 -4.58
C ARG A 81 -15.98 -1.16 -3.23
N GLY A 82 -16.55 -0.64 -2.13
CA GLY A 82 -16.08 -0.97 -0.79
C GLY A 82 -16.40 -2.40 -0.36
N LYS A 83 -17.61 -2.89 -0.67
CA LYS A 83 -18.03 -4.28 -0.38
C LYS A 83 -17.25 -5.26 -1.25
N TYR A 84 -17.12 -4.94 -2.55
CA TYR A 84 -16.32 -5.74 -3.47
C TYR A 84 -14.87 -5.89 -3.02
N ALA A 85 -14.24 -4.79 -2.55
CA ALA A 85 -12.87 -4.82 -2.06
C ALA A 85 -12.71 -5.65 -0.77
N ASN A 86 -13.70 -5.62 0.14
CA ASN A 86 -13.68 -6.49 1.31
C ASN A 86 -13.67 -7.97 0.91
N GLU A 87 -14.62 -8.36 0.05
CA GLU A 87 -14.73 -9.71 -0.46
C GLU A 87 -13.48 -10.13 -1.24
N SER A 88 -12.89 -9.23 -2.04
CA SER A 88 -11.64 -9.48 -2.76
C SER A 88 -10.48 -9.82 -1.82
N ILE A 89 -10.34 -9.12 -0.70
CA ILE A 89 -9.29 -9.41 0.29
C ILE A 89 -9.52 -10.77 0.95
N GLU A 90 -10.75 -11.08 1.31
CA GLU A 90 -11.13 -12.39 1.88
C GLU A 90 -10.82 -13.53 0.92
N ILE A 91 -11.18 -13.41 -0.34
CA ILE A 91 -10.89 -14.39 -1.39
C ILE A 91 -9.38 -14.60 -1.55
N MET A 92 -8.61 -13.52 -1.62
CA MET A 92 -7.16 -13.64 -1.73
C MET A 92 -6.57 -14.38 -0.53
N LYS A 93 -6.97 -14.03 0.69
CA LYS A 93 -6.52 -14.72 1.91
C LYS A 93 -6.93 -16.18 1.92
N GLU A 94 -8.18 -16.51 1.58
CA GLU A 94 -8.67 -17.87 1.48
C GLU A 94 -7.85 -18.71 0.49
N LEU A 95 -7.61 -18.18 -0.71
CA LEU A 95 -6.80 -18.83 -1.75
C LEU A 95 -5.34 -19.03 -1.31
N TRP A 96 -4.77 -18.12 -0.55
CA TRP A 96 -3.36 -18.18 -0.12
C TRP A 96 -3.13 -19.12 1.06
N THR A 97 -4.10 -19.22 1.98
CA THR A 97 -3.88 -19.90 3.27
C THR A 97 -4.54 -21.26 3.36
N ASN A 98 -5.75 -21.44 2.79
CA ASN A 98 -6.49 -22.71 2.89
C ASN A 98 -5.97 -23.73 1.86
N PRO A 99 -5.61 -24.95 2.26
CA PRO A 99 -5.21 -26.04 1.34
C PRO A 99 -6.30 -26.41 0.33
N LEU A 100 -7.58 -26.33 0.74
CA LEU A 100 -8.75 -26.61 -0.09
C LEU A 100 -9.71 -25.41 -0.04
N PRO A 101 -9.42 -24.33 -0.79
CA PRO A 101 -10.16 -23.08 -0.69
C PRO A 101 -11.64 -23.24 -1.05
N ASN A 102 -12.48 -22.66 -0.22
CA ASN A 102 -13.93 -22.56 -0.43
C ASN A 102 -14.37 -21.14 -0.07
N TYR A 103 -15.20 -20.55 -0.91
CA TYR A 103 -15.72 -19.21 -0.66
C TYR A 103 -17.15 -19.09 -1.16
N ASN A 104 -18.01 -18.42 -0.40
CA ASN A 104 -19.38 -18.12 -0.78
C ASN A 104 -19.71 -16.67 -0.38
N GLY A 105 -19.55 -15.74 -1.31
CA GLY A 105 -19.76 -14.31 -1.14
C GLY A 105 -20.89 -13.77 -1.99
N ASN A 106 -20.94 -12.44 -2.07
CA ASN A 106 -21.95 -11.75 -2.87
C ASN A 106 -21.55 -11.62 -4.35
N TYR A 107 -20.25 -11.59 -4.63
CA TYR A 107 -19.69 -11.38 -5.97
C TYR A 107 -19.05 -12.65 -6.53
N TYR A 108 -18.51 -13.49 -5.65
CA TYR A 108 -17.82 -14.72 -6.04
C TYR A 108 -18.24 -15.90 -5.16
N SER A 109 -18.32 -17.08 -5.78
CA SER A 109 -18.53 -18.33 -5.09
C SER A 109 -17.74 -19.44 -5.76
N PHE A 110 -17.02 -20.26 -4.97
CA PHE A 110 -16.32 -21.45 -5.46
C PHE A 110 -16.13 -22.46 -4.34
N THR A 111 -16.04 -23.72 -4.71
CA THR A 111 -15.89 -24.85 -3.78
C THR A 111 -14.79 -25.78 -4.26
N GLY A 112 -13.93 -26.21 -3.33
CA GLY A 112 -12.88 -27.21 -3.60
C GLY A 112 -11.84 -26.76 -4.63
N ALA A 113 -11.56 -25.47 -4.72
CA ALA A 113 -10.61 -24.93 -5.68
C ALA A 113 -9.19 -25.46 -5.39
N LYS A 114 -8.45 -25.80 -6.44
CA LYS A 114 -7.01 -26.06 -6.35
C LYS A 114 -6.23 -24.81 -6.67
N PHE A 115 -5.49 -24.30 -5.68
CA PHE A 115 -4.70 -23.08 -5.83
C PHE A 115 -3.23 -23.34 -5.48
N SER A 116 -2.36 -23.25 -6.46
CA SER A 116 -0.91 -23.42 -6.34
C SER A 116 -0.19 -22.55 -7.38
N PRO A 117 0.97 -21.92 -7.08
CA PRO A 117 1.63 -21.99 -5.77
C PRO A 117 0.89 -21.19 -4.70
N LYS A 118 1.10 -21.54 -3.45
CA LYS A 118 0.81 -20.63 -2.32
C LYS A 118 1.93 -19.59 -2.25
N PRO A 119 1.70 -18.40 -1.68
CA PRO A 119 2.76 -17.43 -1.46
C PRO A 119 3.95 -18.00 -0.68
N HIS A 120 5.12 -17.40 -0.88
CA HIS A 120 6.32 -17.72 -0.09
C HIS A 120 6.17 -17.29 1.36
N GLN A 121 5.62 -16.09 1.58
CA GLN A 121 5.36 -15.54 2.92
C GLN A 121 4.23 -16.29 3.64
N ARG A 122 4.35 -16.42 4.95
CA ARG A 122 3.36 -17.07 5.82
C ARG A 122 2.81 -16.07 6.84
N PRO A 123 1.49 -15.99 7.05
CA PRO A 123 0.43 -16.77 6.36
C PRO A 123 0.23 -16.34 4.90
N HIS A 124 0.57 -15.10 4.54
CA HIS A 124 0.47 -14.50 3.20
C HIS A 124 1.29 -13.19 3.14
N PRO A 125 1.51 -12.60 1.95
CA PRO A 125 2.09 -11.25 1.82
C PRO A 125 1.26 -10.22 2.60
N PRO A 126 1.88 -9.28 3.32
CA PRO A 126 1.14 -8.27 4.07
C PRO A 126 0.23 -7.43 3.17
N ILE A 127 -1.03 -7.24 3.59
CA ILE A 127 -2.02 -6.43 2.90
C ILE A 127 -2.17 -5.09 3.60
N LEU A 128 -1.79 -4.01 2.94
CA LEU A 128 -1.92 -2.64 3.42
C LEU A 128 -3.10 -1.94 2.74
N VAL A 129 -4.05 -1.45 3.51
CA VAL A 129 -5.27 -0.83 2.96
C VAL A 129 -5.12 0.67 2.89
N GLY A 130 -5.25 1.22 1.68
CA GLY A 130 -5.22 2.65 1.40
C GLY A 130 -6.52 3.37 1.75
N GLY A 131 -6.42 4.70 1.84
CA GLY A 131 -7.55 5.60 2.07
C GLY A 131 -7.67 6.09 3.51
N GLN A 132 -8.39 7.21 3.69
CA GLN A 132 -8.48 7.94 4.96
C GLN A 132 -9.91 8.03 5.53
N SER A 133 -10.89 7.50 4.81
CA SER A 133 -12.28 7.46 5.28
C SER A 133 -12.48 6.43 6.38
N MET A 134 -13.53 6.60 7.20
CA MET A 134 -13.90 5.60 8.21
C MET A 134 -14.08 4.19 7.64
N PRO A 135 -14.76 3.99 6.48
CA PRO A 135 -14.82 2.67 5.85
C PRO A 135 -13.46 2.10 5.46
N ALA A 136 -12.51 2.94 5.00
CA ALA A 136 -11.15 2.51 4.67
C ALA A 136 -10.36 2.07 5.92
N MET A 137 -10.43 2.85 7.01
CA MET A 137 -9.80 2.49 8.29
C MET A 137 -10.39 1.19 8.88
N ARG A 138 -11.72 1.03 8.84
CA ARG A 138 -12.37 -0.23 9.25
C ARG A 138 -11.90 -1.40 8.40
N ARG A 139 -11.83 -1.25 7.07
CA ARG A 139 -11.31 -2.28 6.17
C ARG A 139 -9.87 -2.64 6.50
N ALA A 140 -9.02 -1.66 6.76
CA ALA A 140 -7.64 -1.89 7.15
C ALA A 140 -7.55 -2.76 8.41
N VAL A 141 -8.34 -2.43 9.42
CA VAL A 141 -8.36 -3.19 10.67
C VAL A 141 -9.00 -4.56 10.49
N VAL A 142 -10.16 -4.68 9.85
CA VAL A 142 -10.89 -5.96 9.77
C VAL A 142 -10.21 -6.93 8.80
N HIS A 143 -9.89 -6.47 7.60
CA HIS A 143 -9.44 -7.33 6.50
C HIS A 143 -7.94 -7.21 6.19
N GLY A 144 -7.29 -6.08 6.53
CA GLY A 144 -5.87 -5.84 6.26
C GLY A 144 -4.93 -6.27 7.39
N ASP A 145 -3.64 -6.06 7.13
CA ASP A 145 -2.54 -6.23 8.07
C ASP A 145 -1.90 -4.86 8.40
N GLY A 146 -2.42 -3.79 7.81
CA GLY A 146 -1.99 -2.43 8.06
C GLY A 146 -2.80 -1.40 7.31
N TRP A 147 -2.58 -0.14 7.67
CA TRP A 147 -3.21 1.03 7.08
C TRP A 147 -2.19 1.87 6.30
N HIS A 148 -2.55 2.32 5.10
CA HIS A 148 -1.67 3.04 4.17
C HIS A 148 -2.28 4.38 3.73
N PRO A 149 -2.29 5.41 4.60
CA PRO A 149 -2.74 6.75 4.25
C PRO A 149 -1.74 7.51 3.38
N ILE A 150 -2.21 8.61 2.77
CA ILE A 150 -1.41 9.50 1.92
C ILE A 150 -1.40 10.91 2.49
N GLY A 151 -0.22 11.55 2.59
CA GLY A 151 -0.07 12.98 2.78
C GLY A 151 -0.64 13.55 4.09
N LEU A 152 -0.73 12.75 5.14
CA LEU A 152 -1.16 13.24 6.45
C LEU A 152 0.01 13.91 7.19
N SER A 153 -0.23 15.11 7.72
CA SER A 153 0.71 15.71 8.68
C SER A 153 0.77 14.89 9.97
N PRO A 154 1.85 14.97 10.77
CA PRO A 154 1.97 14.23 12.02
C PRO A 154 0.76 14.37 12.93
N GLN A 155 0.28 15.59 13.15
CA GLN A 155 -0.90 15.85 13.98
C GLN A 155 -2.18 15.15 13.46
N LYS A 156 -2.44 15.27 12.15
CA LYS A 156 -3.62 14.62 11.54
C LYS A 156 -3.50 13.09 11.59
N LEU A 157 -2.29 12.57 11.41
CA LEU A 157 -2.03 11.14 11.50
C LEU A 157 -2.26 10.63 12.93
N GLU A 158 -1.74 11.33 13.95
CA GLU A 158 -1.94 10.98 15.35
C GLU A 158 -3.43 10.90 15.72
N ASP A 159 -4.24 11.86 15.28
CA ASP A 159 -5.69 11.82 15.50
C ASP A 159 -6.36 10.62 14.81
N ARG A 160 -5.92 10.25 13.62
CA ARG A 160 -6.42 9.06 12.92
C ARG A 160 -5.95 7.77 13.57
N LEU A 161 -4.74 7.73 14.14
CA LEU A 161 -4.22 6.57 14.87
C LEU A 161 -5.03 6.30 16.14
N LYS A 162 -5.56 7.32 16.83
CA LYS A 162 -6.51 7.13 17.93
C LYS A 162 -7.77 6.37 17.49
N VAL A 163 -8.23 6.61 16.26
CA VAL A 163 -9.37 5.88 15.67
C VAL A 163 -8.97 4.45 15.31
N ILE A 164 -7.82 4.27 14.67
CA ILE A 164 -7.28 2.94 14.32
C ILE A 164 -7.13 2.07 15.58
N ASN A 165 -6.51 2.61 16.63
CA ASN A 165 -6.30 1.86 17.89
C ASN A 165 -7.63 1.43 18.51
N ARG A 166 -8.63 2.32 18.56
CA ARG A 166 -9.97 1.96 19.03
C ARG A 166 -10.62 0.85 18.17
N LEU A 167 -10.43 0.88 16.87
CA LEU A 167 -10.93 -0.16 15.98
C LEU A 167 -10.19 -1.48 16.17
N LEU A 168 -8.88 -1.45 16.42
CA LEU A 168 -8.08 -2.65 16.74
C LEU A 168 -8.59 -3.29 18.03
N ASP A 169 -8.77 -2.50 19.08
CA ASP A 169 -9.32 -2.97 20.38
C ASP A 169 -10.71 -3.61 20.21
N GLN A 170 -11.60 -2.98 19.41
CA GLN A 170 -12.94 -3.50 19.12
C GLN A 170 -12.95 -4.80 18.32
N ASN A 171 -11.84 -5.16 17.68
CA ASN A 171 -11.70 -6.38 16.86
C ASN A 171 -10.69 -7.37 17.45
N ASP A 172 -10.28 -7.21 18.71
CA ASP A 172 -9.31 -8.06 19.42
C ASP A 172 -7.98 -8.23 18.63
N LYS A 173 -7.55 -7.17 17.93
CA LYS A 173 -6.31 -7.16 17.15
C LYS A 173 -5.18 -6.46 17.90
N ASP A 174 -4.04 -7.13 17.96
CA ASP A 174 -2.83 -6.58 18.60
C ASP A 174 -2.18 -5.53 17.70
N SER A 175 -2.11 -4.29 18.19
CA SER A 175 -1.51 -3.15 17.49
C SER A 175 -0.03 -3.35 17.14
N ARG A 176 0.70 -4.20 17.85
CA ARG A 176 2.13 -4.50 17.60
C ARG A 176 2.36 -5.17 16.24
N TYR A 177 1.36 -5.87 15.73
CA TYR A 177 1.42 -6.56 14.43
C TYR A 177 0.72 -5.79 13.30
N PHE A 178 0.09 -4.65 13.63
CA PHE A 178 -0.62 -3.82 12.66
C PHE A 178 0.32 -2.72 12.11
N ARG A 179 0.56 -2.73 10.82
CA ARG A 179 1.49 -1.80 10.17
C ARG A 179 0.85 -0.46 9.89
N ILE A 180 1.60 0.62 10.12
CA ILE A 180 1.25 1.96 9.66
C ILE A 180 2.26 2.38 8.60
N SER A 181 1.81 2.40 7.36
CA SER A 181 2.63 2.77 6.19
C SER A 181 2.15 4.11 5.65
N LEU A 182 2.98 5.14 5.70
CA LEU A 182 2.60 6.47 5.22
C LEU A 182 3.21 6.76 3.84
N ARG A 183 2.34 7.04 2.83
CA ARG A 183 2.81 7.62 1.58
C ARG A 183 2.92 9.13 1.71
N SER A 184 4.06 9.69 1.30
CA SER A 184 4.30 11.13 1.32
C SER A 184 5.14 11.55 0.11
N GLU A 185 5.03 12.82 -0.27
CA GLU A 185 5.90 13.41 -1.28
C GLU A 185 7.30 13.63 -0.70
N LEU A 186 8.33 13.44 -1.52
CA LEU A 186 9.72 13.67 -1.15
C LEU A 186 10.35 14.75 -2.00
N GLU A 187 10.89 15.77 -1.34
CA GLU A 187 11.78 16.72 -1.97
C GLU A 187 12.88 17.13 -0.98
N VAL A 188 14.14 16.90 -1.35
CA VAL A 188 15.31 17.33 -0.56
C VAL A 188 15.80 18.66 -1.08
N THR A 189 15.55 19.73 -0.33
CA THR A 189 15.92 21.11 -0.69
C THR A 189 17.26 21.53 -0.08
N ASP A 190 17.88 22.55 -0.65
CA ASP A 190 19.09 23.16 -0.09
C ASP A 190 18.76 24.35 0.84
N THR A 191 17.52 24.84 0.83
CA THR A 191 16.99 25.91 1.69
C THR A 191 15.82 25.41 2.54
N ASN A 192 15.57 26.08 3.67
CA ASN A 192 14.45 25.74 4.54
C ASN A 192 13.11 25.85 3.80
N TYR A 193 12.27 24.88 4.04
CA TYR A 193 10.89 24.82 3.53
C TYR A 193 9.91 25.13 4.66
N GLU A 194 9.01 26.10 4.42
CA GLU A 194 8.03 26.55 5.42
C GLU A 194 6.62 25.97 5.24
N GLY A 195 6.43 25.08 4.24
CA GLY A 195 5.16 24.42 3.98
C GLY A 195 4.83 23.28 4.95
N SER A 196 3.56 22.93 5.07
CA SER A 196 3.07 22.12 6.21
C SER A 196 2.81 20.65 5.94
N ALA A 197 2.70 20.19 4.70
CA ALA A 197 2.02 18.92 4.44
C ALA A 197 2.90 17.76 3.97
N SER A 198 4.02 18.02 3.34
CA SER A 198 4.84 16.99 2.68
C SER A 198 6.19 16.80 3.37
N THR A 199 6.87 15.71 3.07
CA THR A 199 8.26 15.49 3.43
C THR A 199 9.16 16.21 2.44
N VAL A 200 9.03 17.55 2.44
CA VAL A 200 9.83 18.52 1.67
C VAL A 200 10.67 19.32 2.64
N GLY A 201 11.93 19.58 2.30
CA GLY A 201 12.80 20.42 3.11
C GLY A 201 14.27 20.01 3.09
N THR A 202 15.07 20.74 3.87
CA THR A 202 16.49 20.41 4.06
C THR A 202 16.65 19.04 4.73
N PRO A 203 17.82 18.38 4.61
CA PRO A 203 18.06 17.10 5.29
C PRO A 203 17.72 17.13 6.78
N GLY A 204 18.05 18.21 7.50
CA GLY A 204 17.72 18.37 8.92
C GLY A 204 16.21 18.42 9.19
N GLN A 205 15.46 19.16 8.36
CA GLN A 205 14.00 19.22 8.46
C GLN A 205 13.36 17.86 8.19
N LEU A 206 13.87 17.14 7.18
CA LEU A 206 13.38 15.79 6.85
C LEU A 206 13.65 14.79 7.96
N ILE A 207 14.85 14.80 8.56
CA ILE A 207 15.20 13.93 9.69
C ILE A 207 14.23 14.19 10.86
N ASN A 208 14.03 15.45 11.24
CA ASN A 208 13.11 15.80 12.32
C ASN A 208 11.68 15.32 12.04
N LYS A 209 11.18 15.56 10.83
CA LYS A 209 9.82 15.18 10.43
C LYS A 209 9.61 13.67 10.37
N ILE A 210 10.56 12.92 9.83
CA ILE A 210 10.52 11.45 9.78
C ILE A 210 10.60 10.88 11.19
N SER A 211 11.45 11.43 12.07
CA SER A 211 11.53 11.03 13.48
C SER A 211 10.21 11.30 14.23
N GLU A 212 9.50 12.37 13.89
CA GLU A 212 8.17 12.64 14.44
C GLU A 212 7.16 11.57 14.02
N TYR A 213 7.16 11.17 12.73
CA TYR A 213 6.31 10.08 12.25
C TYR A 213 6.67 8.74 12.92
N GLU A 214 7.95 8.41 13.07
CA GLU A 214 8.40 7.21 13.78
C GLU A 214 7.88 7.21 15.23
N ARG A 215 8.00 8.32 15.95
CA ARG A 215 7.55 8.47 17.34
C ARG A 215 6.03 8.25 17.52
N ILE A 216 5.22 8.63 16.54
CA ILE A 216 3.76 8.42 16.61
C ILE A 216 3.32 7.05 16.07
N GLY A 217 4.24 6.18 15.66
CA GLY A 217 3.97 4.79 15.32
C GLY A 217 3.95 4.45 13.82
N VAL A 218 4.47 5.32 12.96
CA VAL A 218 4.68 4.95 11.54
C VAL A 218 5.79 3.92 11.46
N SER A 219 5.47 2.74 10.92
CA SER A 219 6.42 1.64 10.76
C SER A 219 7.19 1.67 9.44
N GLU A 220 6.64 2.33 8.43
CA GLU A 220 7.29 2.49 7.12
C GLU A 220 6.79 3.74 6.40
N MET A 221 7.65 4.34 5.58
CA MET A 221 7.29 5.47 4.72
C MET A 221 7.55 5.10 3.26
N VAL A 222 6.60 5.45 2.40
CA VAL A 222 6.69 5.33 0.95
C VAL A 222 6.77 6.74 0.37
N PHE A 223 7.87 7.05 -0.28
CA PHE A 223 8.05 8.36 -0.87
C PHE A 223 7.71 8.36 -2.37
N SER A 224 7.07 9.43 -2.83
CA SER A 224 6.86 9.73 -4.24
C SER A 224 7.54 11.04 -4.59
N VAL A 225 8.19 11.07 -5.73
CA VAL A 225 8.72 12.30 -6.33
C VAL A 225 7.80 12.67 -7.48
N SER A 226 7.17 13.87 -7.40
CA SER A 226 6.10 14.28 -8.32
C SER A 226 6.64 14.82 -9.66
N THR A 227 7.41 13.99 -10.37
CA THR A 227 7.94 14.30 -11.70
C THR A 227 8.22 13.00 -12.46
N ASP A 228 8.39 13.08 -13.76
CA ASP A 228 8.87 12.03 -14.67
C ASP A 228 10.33 12.24 -15.12
N ASP A 229 10.97 13.30 -14.65
CA ASP A 229 12.40 13.56 -14.88
C ASP A 229 13.26 12.54 -14.09
N VAL A 230 13.70 11.47 -14.77
CA VAL A 230 14.50 10.39 -14.17
C VAL A 230 15.80 10.90 -13.55
N PRO A 231 16.59 11.80 -14.17
CA PRO A 231 17.74 12.46 -13.53
C PRO A 231 17.38 13.14 -12.23
N TYR A 232 16.29 13.90 -12.18
CA TYR A 232 15.83 14.56 -10.95
C TYR A 232 15.44 13.54 -9.87
N ILE A 233 14.64 12.53 -10.21
CA ILE A 233 14.26 11.44 -9.29
C ILE A 233 15.51 10.78 -8.70
N SER A 234 16.48 10.44 -9.56
CA SER A 234 17.74 9.80 -9.14
C SER A 234 18.52 10.70 -8.19
N SER A 235 18.58 12.01 -8.45
CA SER A 235 19.21 13.01 -7.58
C SER A 235 18.51 13.08 -6.21
N MET A 236 17.18 13.06 -6.16
CA MET A 236 16.42 13.07 -4.90
C MET A 236 16.68 11.80 -4.08
N ILE A 237 16.67 10.63 -4.72
CA ILE A 237 17.00 9.36 -4.06
C ILE A 237 18.43 9.38 -3.52
N GLU A 238 19.39 9.88 -4.29
CA GLU A 238 20.80 9.99 -3.87
C GLU A 238 20.97 10.95 -2.69
N LYS A 239 20.40 12.16 -2.78
CA LYS A 239 20.42 13.15 -1.69
C LYS A 239 19.82 12.57 -0.40
N PHE A 240 18.65 11.93 -0.51
CA PHE A 240 17.99 11.30 0.63
C PHE A 240 18.84 10.16 1.23
N SER A 241 19.35 9.26 0.40
CA SER A 241 20.14 8.12 0.86
C SER A 241 21.46 8.51 1.54
N LYS A 242 22.09 9.60 1.09
CA LYS A 242 23.34 10.08 1.65
C LYS A 242 23.18 10.99 2.86
N LYS A 243 22.14 11.83 2.88
CA LYS A 243 22.01 12.92 3.88
C LYS A 243 20.91 12.69 4.92
N VAL A 244 19.91 11.83 4.65
CA VAL A 244 18.77 11.60 5.54
C VAL A 244 18.73 10.17 6.07
N LEU A 245 18.80 9.19 5.18
CA LEU A 245 18.69 7.77 5.55
C LEU A 245 19.69 7.28 6.60
N PRO A 246 20.95 7.78 6.68
CA PRO A 246 21.89 7.35 7.71
C PRO A 246 21.43 7.63 9.15
N ALA A 247 20.57 8.62 9.37
CA ALA A 247 20.00 8.92 10.69
C ALA A 247 19.05 7.83 11.21
N PHE A 248 18.54 6.95 10.34
CA PHE A 248 17.57 5.89 10.64
C PHE A 248 18.13 4.47 10.49
N LYS A 249 19.40 4.33 10.11
CA LYS A 249 20.07 3.03 10.10
C LYS A 249 20.49 2.68 11.53
N LYS A 250 19.81 1.69 12.10
CA LYS A 250 20.21 1.03 13.37
C LYS A 250 21.19 -0.10 13.07
#